data_45aafb7d1ee73ad4bc145023ff2fabf6
#
_entry.id   45aafb7d1ee73ad4bc145023ff2fabf6
#
_cell.length_a   1.000
_cell.length_b   1.000
_cell.length_c   1.000
_cell.angle_alpha   90.00
_cell.angle_beta   90.00
_cell.angle_gamma   90.00
#
_symmetry.space_group_name_H-M   'P 1'
#
loop_
_entity.id
_entity.type
_entity.pdbx_description
1 polymer ?
#
loop_
_entity_poly.entity_id
_entity_poly.type
_entity_poly.pdbx_seq_one_letter_code
_entity_poly.pdbx_strand_id
1 'polypeptide(L)'
;MKAGIVLFAHGSRDREWARPFEALAATLSRQVDGPVKLAYLELMQPSLEEAIDSLVGAGVAAIRVIPVFLGQGAHVKEDLPKLAANARKKHPGINIELEAAIGEQAAVVEAIAGVIAGRKR
;
A
#
# COMPACT_ATOMS: atom_id res chain seq x y z
N MET A 1 13.16 -14.51 7.67
CA MET A 1 12.17 -14.43 6.59
C MET A 1 11.95 -12.98 6.19
N LYS A 2 11.72 -12.76 4.92
CA LYS A 2 11.53 -11.40 4.42
C LYS A 2 10.15 -10.86 4.78
N ALA A 3 10.09 -9.57 4.99
CA ALA A 3 8.82 -8.88 5.18
C ALA A 3 8.33 -8.38 3.82
N GLY A 4 7.02 -8.40 3.60
CA GLY A 4 6.41 -7.91 2.38
C GLY A 4 5.73 -6.57 2.63
N ILE A 5 5.56 -5.82 1.55
CA ILE A 5 4.87 -4.54 1.58
C ILE A 5 3.77 -4.56 0.53
N VAL A 6 2.57 -4.15 0.93
CA VAL A 6 1.48 -3.90 -0.01
C VAL A 6 1.20 -2.41 -0.02
N LEU A 7 1.32 -1.81 -1.19
CA LEU A 7 0.91 -0.42 -1.41
C LEU A 7 -0.53 -0.47 -1.88
N PHE A 8 -1.43 0.04 -1.08
CA PHE A 8 -2.87 -0.04 -1.33
C PHE A 8 -3.39 1.29 -1.85
N ALA A 9 -3.92 1.28 -3.07
CA ALA A 9 -4.43 2.46 -3.74
C ALA A 9 -5.90 2.29 -4.08
N HIS A 10 -6.56 3.40 -4.44
CA HIS A 10 -8.01 3.37 -4.69
C HIS A 10 -8.39 2.54 -5.91
N GLY A 11 -7.71 2.73 -7.01
CA GLY A 11 -8.05 2.13 -8.30
C GLY A 11 -8.79 3.11 -9.19
N SER A 12 -8.73 2.86 -10.48
CA SER A 12 -9.35 3.72 -11.47
C SER A 12 -9.59 2.93 -12.76
N ARG A 13 -10.55 3.37 -13.56
CA ARG A 13 -10.75 2.81 -14.88
C ARG A 13 -9.68 3.28 -15.86
N ASP A 14 -9.01 4.39 -15.54
CA ASP A 14 -7.95 4.95 -16.38
C ASP A 14 -6.61 4.30 -15.98
N ARG A 15 -6.04 3.53 -16.89
CA ARG A 15 -4.77 2.84 -16.63
C ARG A 15 -3.64 3.81 -16.35
N GLU A 16 -3.66 4.99 -16.93
CA GLU A 16 -2.61 5.97 -16.70
C GLU A 16 -2.62 6.51 -15.27
N TRP A 17 -3.76 6.46 -14.62
CA TRP A 17 -3.86 6.82 -13.22
C TRP A 17 -2.92 5.98 -12.34
N ALA A 18 -2.68 4.74 -12.72
CA ALA A 18 -1.86 3.83 -11.93
C ALA A 18 -0.36 4.08 -12.07
N ARG A 19 0.08 4.83 -13.08
CA ARG A 19 1.52 5.04 -13.36
C ARG A 19 2.32 5.56 -12.17
N PRO A 20 1.87 6.61 -11.44
CA PRO A 20 2.64 7.07 -10.29
C PRO A 20 2.80 5.99 -9.22
N PHE A 21 1.78 5.15 -9.05
CA PHE A 21 1.82 4.07 -8.06
C PHE A 21 2.77 2.97 -8.49
N GLU A 22 2.79 2.66 -9.79
CA GLU A 22 3.73 1.69 -10.34
C GLU A 22 5.17 2.18 -10.22
N ALA A 23 5.39 3.47 -10.47
CA ALA A 23 6.72 4.07 -10.31
C ALA A 23 7.16 4.04 -8.85
N LEU A 24 6.24 4.32 -7.93
CA LEU A 24 6.52 4.25 -6.50
C LEU A 24 6.92 2.83 -6.09
N ALA A 25 6.15 1.84 -6.55
CA ALA A 25 6.45 0.44 -6.24
C ALA A 25 7.81 0.03 -6.77
N ALA A 26 8.15 0.43 -7.99
CA ALA A 26 9.45 0.11 -8.59
C ALA A 26 10.60 0.76 -7.81
N THR A 27 10.43 2.03 -7.44
CA THR A 27 11.44 2.75 -6.67
C THR A 27 11.63 2.12 -5.30
N LEU A 28 10.53 1.81 -4.63
CA LEU A 28 10.57 1.20 -3.30
C LEU A 28 11.22 -0.19 -3.35
N SER A 29 10.93 -0.96 -4.39
CA SER A 29 11.50 -2.29 -4.55
C SER A 29 13.03 -2.28 -4.58
N ARG A 30 13.63 -1.19 -5.03
CA ARG A 30 15.09 -1.05 -5.01
C ARG A 30 15.65 -0.65 -3.65
N GLN A 31 14.79 -0.25 -2.73
CA GLN A 31 15.19 0.25 -1.41
C GLN A 31 14.96 -0.75 -0.28
N VAL A 32 14.19 -1.81 -0.54
CA VAL A 32 13.86 -2.79 0.48
C VAL A 32 14.21 -4.19 -0.02
N ASP A 33 14.42 -5.11 0.91
CA ASP A 33 14.82 -6.48 0.58
C ASP A 33 13.65 -7.38 0.21
N GLY A 34 12.50 -7.13 0.79
CA GLY A 34 11.33 -7.98 0.59
C GLY A 34 10.51 -7.57 -0.63
N PRO A 35 9.51 -8.38 -0.97
CA PRO A 35 8.65 -8.07 -2.11
C PRO A 35 7.72 -6.90 -1.85
N VAL A 36 7.44 -6.14 -2.91
CA VAL A 36 6.51 -5.02 -2.90
C VAL A 36 5.41 -5.32 -3.91
N LYS A 37 4.17 -5.22 -3.48
CA LYS A 37 3.01 -5.42 -4.34
C LYS A 37 2.12 -4.19 -4.31
N LEU A 38 1.50 -3.88 -5.45
CA LEU A 38 0.40 -2.93 -5.50
C LEU A 38 -0.90 -3.70 -5.33
N ALA A 39 -1.85 -3.10 -4.64
CA ALA A 39 -3.21 -3.62 -4.55
C ALA A 39 -4.18 -2.45 -4.66
N TYR A 40 -5.40 -2.76 -5.06
CA TYR A 40 -6.39 -1.73 -5.34
C TYR A 40 -7.70 -2.03 -4.62
N LEU A 41 -8.39 -0.98 -4.22
CA LEU A 41 -9.69 -1.10 -3.57
C LEU A 41 -10.73 -1.61 -4.57
N GLU A 42 -10.68 -1.11 -5.80
CA GLU A 42 -11.67 -1.44 -6.82
C GLU A 42 -11.12 -1.17 -8.22
N LEU A 43 -11.81 -1.66 -9.23
CA LEU A 43 -11.61 -1.36 -10.65
C LEU A 43 -10.30 -1.87 -11.25
N MET A 44 -9.35 -2.26 -10.46
CA MET A 44 -8.05 -2.78 -10.91
C MET A 44 -7.65 -3.97 -10.04
N GLN A 45 -6.74 -4.77 -10.53
CA GLN A 45 -6.24 -5.94 -9.81
C GLN A 45 -4.74 -5.85 -9.60
N PRO A 46 -4.23 -6.48 -8.55
CA PRO A 46 -4.94 -7.33 -7.60
C PRO A 46 -5.68 -6.54 -6.52
N SER A 47 -6.64 -7.21 -5.88
CA SER A 47 -7.25 -6.70 -4.66
C SER A 47 -6.27 -6.85 -3.49
N LEU A 48 -6.61 -6.28 -2.34
CA LEU A 48 -5.77 -6.44 -1.15
C LEU A 48 -5.66 -7.92 -0.77
N GLU A 49 -6.78 -8.64 -0.78
CA GLU A 49 -6.78 -10.06 -0.45
C GLU A 49 -5.87 -10.85 -1.39
N GLU A 50 -5.98 -10.61 -2.69
CA GLU A 50 -5.15 -11.31 -3.68
C GLU A 50 -3.67 -11.02 -3.49
N ALA A 51 -3.33 -9.77 -3.22
CA ALA A 51 -1.93 -9.37 -3.02
C ALA A 51 -1.35 -10.03 -1.76
N ILE A 52 -2.12 -10.05 -0.69
CA ILE A 52 -1.70 -10.70 0.56
C ILE A 52 -1.54 -12.20 0.34
N ASP A 53 -2.51 -12.85 -0.32
CA ASP A 53 -2.42 -14.29 -0.61
C ASP A 53 -1.16 -14.61 -1.42
N SER A 54 -0.83 -13.77 -2.40
CA SER A 54 0.36 -13.94 -3.22
C SER A 54 1.65 -13.87 -2.38
N LEU A 55 1.72 -12.91 -1.47
CA LEU A 55 2.88 -12.75 -0.60
C LEU A 55 3.02 -13.92 0.38
N VAL A 56 1.92 -14.36 0.95
CA VAL A 56 1.93 -15.52 1.84
C VAL A 56 2.38 -16.76 1.09
N GLY A 57 1.88 -16.95 -0.14
CA GLY A 57 2.30 -18.05 -1.00
C GLY A 57 3.79 -18.02 -1.35
N ALA A 58 4.39 -16.84 -1.34
CA ALA A 58 5.83 -16.68 -1.59
C ALA A 58 6.68 -16.84 -0.32
N GLY A 59 6.07 -17.17 0.82
CA GLY A 59 6.80 -17.45 2.05
C GLY A 59 7.02 -16.26 2.96
N VAL A 60 6.33 -15.16 2.72
CA VAL A 60 6.43 -13.96 3.56
C VAL A 60 5.69 -14.19 4.87
N ALA A 61 6.31 -13.84 5.99
CA ALA A 61 5.72 -14.03 7.33
C ALA A 61 5.19 -12.75 7.96
N ALA A 62 5.56 -11.59 7.41
CA ALA A 62 5.12 -10.30 7.91
C ALA A 62 4.80 -9.39 6.74
N ILE A 63 3.68 -8.70 6.80
CA ILE A 63 3.23 -7.82 5.72
C ILE A 63 2.81 -6.49 6.30
N ARG A 64 3.31 -5.41 5.71
CA ARG A 64 2.87 -4.06 6.01
C ARG A 64 1.96 -3.59 4.89
N VAL A 65 0.77 -3.14 5.25
CA VAL A 65 -0.18 -2.58 4.29
C VAL A 65 -0.16 -1.07 4.46
N ILE A 66 0.21 -0.37 3.40
CA ILE A 66 0.35 1.08 3.43
C ILE A 66 -0.67 1.70 2.48
N PRO A 67 -1.69 2.40 3.02
CA PRO A 67 -2.65 3.09 2.17
C PRO A 67 -1.98 4.30 1.52
N VAL A 68 -1.93 4.31 0.20
CA VAL A 68 -1.27 5.38 -0.55
C VAL A 68 -2.32 6.41 -0.93
N PHE A 69 -2.81 7.11 0.09
CA PHE A 69 -3.80 8.18 -0.05
C PHE A 69 -3.29 9.44 0.61
N LEU A 70 -3.61 10.60 0.06
CA LEU A 70 -3.38 11.86 0.76
C LEU A 70 -4.40 12.01 1.89
N GLY A 71 -5.63 11.65 1.59
CA GLY A 71 -6.69 11.59 2.59
C GLY A 71 -7.55 10.37 2.37
N GLN A 72 -8.34 10.00 3.36
CA GLN A 72 -9.24 8.87 3.28
C GLN A 72 -10.68 9.34 3.39
N GLY A 73 -11.53 8.88 2.48
CA GLY A 73 -12.96 9.08 2.62
C GLY A 73 -13.51 8.16 3.71
N ALA A 74 -14.75 8.43 4.13
CA ALA A 74 -15.38 7.68 5.22
C ALA A 74 -15.43 6.17 4.96
N HIS A 75 -15.78 5.79 3.72
CA HIS A 75 -15.87 4.37 3.36
C HIS A 75 -14.54 3.64 3.50
N VAL A 76 -13.48 4.26 3.03
CA VAL A 76 -12.15 3.65 3.09
C VAL A 76 -11.70 3.49 4.53
N LYS A 77 -11.96 4.48 5.39
CA LYS A 77 -11.62 4.42 6.81
C LYS A 77 -12.30 3.26 7.51
N GLU A 78 -13.51 2.93 7.10
CA GLU A 78 -14.25 1.81 7.69
C GLU A 78 -13.87 0.47 7.07
N ASP A 79 -13.72 0.43 5.76
CA ASP A 79 -13.53 -0.81 5.03
C ASP A 79 -12.12 -1.37 5.19
N LEU A 80 -11.11 -0.50 5.20
CA LEU A 80 -9.73 -0.95 5.23
C LEU A 80 -9.38 -1.77 6.48
N PRO A 81 -9.78 -1.35 7.70
CA PRO A 81 -9.55 -2.18 8.88
C PRO A 81 -10.26 -3.54 8.79
N LYS A 82 -11.44 -3.59 8.16
CA LYS A 82 -12.17 -4.85 7.98
C LYS A 82 -11.44 -5.77 7.02
N LEU A 83 -10.91 -5.22 5.93
CA LEU A 83 -10.12 -5.99 4.97
C LEU A 83 -8.88 -6.57 5.64
N ALA A 84 -8.20 -5.77 6.45
CA ALA A 84 -7.02 -6.22 7.18
C ALA A 84 -7.38 -7.31 8.19
N ALA A 85 -8.51 -7.15 8.92
CA ALA A 85 -8.97 -8.14 9.87
C ALA A 85 -9.30 -9.46 9.18
N ASN A 86 -9.96 -9.41 8.02
CA ASN A 86 -10.27 -10.61 7.25
C ASN A 86 -9.00 -11.33 6.79
N ALA A 87 -8.00 -10.58 6.36
CA ALA A 87 -6.72 -11.15 5.95
C ALA A 87 -6.02 -11.84 7.13
N ARG A 88 -6.07 -11.24 8.32
CA ARG A 88 -5.50 -11.83 9.52
C ARG A 88 -6.18 -13.14 9.90
N LYS A 89 -7.50 -13.20 9.73
CA LYS A 89 -8.26 -14.43 9.99
C LYS A 89 -7.89 -15.53 9.00
N LYS A 90 -7.70 -15.16 7.75
CA LYS A 90 -7.35 -16.12 6.69
C LYS A 90 -5.93 -16.64 6.86
N HIS A 91 -5.04 -15.81 7.39
CA HIS A 91 -3.62 -16.15 7.55
C HIS A 91 -3.16 -15.92 8.99
N PRO A 92 -3.62 -16.75 9.93
CA PRO A 92 -3.36 -16.50 11.37
C PRO A 92 -1.89 -16.54 11.77
N GLY A 93 -1.05 -17.19 10.97
CA GLY A 93 0.39 -17.25 11.25
C GLY A 93 1.17 -16.07 10.71
N ILE A 94 0.52 -15.15 10.01
CA ILE A 94 1.20 -14.02 9.35
C ILE A 94 0.92 -12.74 10.12
N ASN A 95 1.96 -11.95 10.35
CA ASN A 95 1.80 -10.64 10.98
C ASN A 95 1.43 -9.63 9.91
N ILE A 96 0.21 -9.13 9.95
CA ILE A 96 -0.31 -8.15 8.98
C ILE A 96 -0.58 -6.85 9.72
N GLU A 97 0.17 -5.81 9.38
CA GLU A 97 0.03 -4.50 9.99
C GLU A 97 -0.56 -3.52 8.98
N LEU A 98 -1.61 -2.83 9.38
CA LEU A 98 -2.18 -1.74 8.60
C LEU A 98 -1.62 -0.43 9.14
N GLU A 99 -0.89 0.29 8.29
CA GLU A 99 -0.29 1.56 8.68
C GLU A 99 -1.21 2.73 8.38
N ALA A 100 -0.89 3.89 8.92
CA ALA A 100 -1.63 5.11 8.64
C ALA A 100 -1.45 5.49 7.16
N ALA A 101 -2.44 6.18 6.60
CA ALA A 101 -2.36 6.64 5.22
C ALA A 101 -1.09 7.46 5.01
N ILE A 102 -0.47 7.28 3.85
CA ILE A 102 0.84 7.91 3.59
C ILE A 102 0.77 9.44 3.68
N GLY A 103 -0.37 10.03 3.29
CA GLY A 103 -0.56 11.48 3.34
C GLY A 103 -0.64 12.06 4.75
N GLU A 104 -0.79 11.19 5.76
CA GLU A 104 -0.80 11.63 7.17
C GLU A 104 0.60 11.67 7.77
N GLN A 105 1.61 11.20 7.06
CA GLN A 105 2.99 11.20 7.53
C GLN A 105 3.59 12.61 7.37
N ALA A 106 4.15 13.15 8.44
CA ALA A 106 4.73 14.50 8.41
C ALA A 106 5.80 14.64 7.33
N ALA A 107 6.66 13.62 7.18
CA ALA A 107 7.72 13.65 6.18
C ALA A 107 7.17 13.74 4.77
N VAL A 108 6.02 13.12 4.50
CA VAL A 108 5.39 13.16 3.18
C VAL A 108 4.81 14.55 2.92
N VAL A 109 4.12 15.13 3.90
CA VAL A 109 3.58 16.48 3.79
C VAL A 109 4.71 17.48 3.51
N GLU A 110 5.82 17.36 4.22
CA GLU A 110 6.99 18.21 4.02
C GLU A 110 7.55 18.06 2.60
N ALA A 111 7.65 16.82 2.11
CA ALA A 111 8.16 16.56 0.77
C ALA A 111 7.27 17.17 -0.30
N ILE A 112 5.96 17.01 -0.15
CA ILE A 112 4.99 17.57 -1.10
C ILE A 112 5.09 19.10 -1.10
N ALA A 113 5.09 19.70 0.09
CA ALA A 113 5.21 21.15 0.22
C ALA A 113 6.51 21.65 -0.40
N GLY A 114 7.60 20.93 -0.21
CA GLY A 114 8.90 21.30 -0.79
C GLY A 114 8.88 21.26 -2.31
N VAL A 115 8.25 20.28 -2.91
CA VAL A 115 8.10 20.18 -4.36
C VAL A 115 7.27 21.34 -4.88
N ILE A 116 6.15 21.64 -4.22
CA ILE A 116 5.26 22.75 -4.63
C ILE A 116 5.98 24.10 -4.50
N ALA A 117 6.72 24.28 -3.42
CA ALA A 117 7.46 25.52 -3.20
C ALA A 117 8.67 25.69 -4.12
N GLY A 118 9.04 24.64 -4.84
CA GLY A 118 10.20 24.68 -5.74
C GLY A 118 11.54 24.59 -5.03
N ARG A 119 11.58 24.05 -3.81
CA ARG A 119 12.84 23.91 -3.08
C ARG A 119 13.68 22.80 -3.68
N LYS A 120 14.98 23.06 -3.79
CA LYS A 120 15.91 22.03 -4.22
C LYS A 120 16.34 21.19 -3.03
N ARG A 121 16.65 19.95 -3.31
CA ARG A 121 17.12 19.02 -2.31
C ARG A 121 18.60 18.74 -2.45
#